data_4a4de51868ec701a09321ba6a0d99a16
#
_entry.id   4a4de51868ec701a09321ba6a0d99a16
#
_cell.length_a   1.000
_cell.length_b   1.000
_cell.length_c   1.000
_cell.angle_alpha   90.00
_cell.angle_beta   90.00
_cell.angle_gamma   90.00
#
_symmetry.space_group_name_H-M   'P 1'
#
loop_
_entity.id
_entity.type
_entity.pdbx_description
1 polymer ?
#
loop_
_entity_poly.entity_id
_entity_poly.type
_entity_poly.pdbx_seq_one_letter_code
_entity_poly.pdbx_strand_id
1 'polypeptide(L)'
;MKNGYNKTAAATPYITVADCNANGNEIIRLIHEMEKEHVKVMTFPELCITGYTCQDLFLQRRLLDSAWETLLKITKETADVDALVFVGVPFRNHGKLYNVAAVLNRGEIIGLVPKTYLPNYGEFYEQRHFASGLGCLEYVDIEGKRVPFGTDILFICEEEPELVAAAEICEDLWVTLPPSVLHAQAGANLIVNLSASNEMVGKDSYRRDLVSGQSARLVCGYVYANAGEGESTQDLVFGGQNMIAENGVILAEGKRFHNGIVYSAVSYTHLTLPTN
;
A
#
# COMPACT_ATOMS: atom_id res chain seq x y z
N MET A 1 0.65 10.27 18.77
CA MET A 1 -0.80 10.34 18.50
C MET A 1 -1.44 11.15 19.61
N LYS A 2 -2.37 12.02 19.31
CA LYS A 2 -3.03 12.86 20.33
C LYS A 2 -4.51 13.00 20.01
N ASN A 3 -5.35 12.86 21.04
CA ASN A 3 -6.79 13.16 20.98
C ASN A 3 -7.59 12.36 19.93
N GLY A 4 -7.25 11.10 19.68
CA GLY A 4 -7.97 10.25 18.73
C GLY A 4 -7.62 10.49 17.25
N TYR A 5 -6.51 11.20 16.96
CA TYR A 5 -6.06 11.46 15.58
C TYR A 5 -4.67 10.90 15.31
N ASN A 6 -4.50 10.36 14.11
CA ASN A 6 -3.23 9.86 13.61
C ASN A 6 -2.84 10.60 12.33
N LYS A 7 -1.63 11.14 12.25
CA LYS A 7 -1.11 11.73 11.02
C LYS A 7 -0.71 10.62 10.06
N THR A 8 -1.32 10.60 8.88
CA THR A 8 -1.07 9.64 7.81
C THR A 8 -0.46 10.32 6.60
N ALA A 9 0.23 9.56 5.77
CA ALA A 9 0.74 10.04 4.49
C ALA A 9 0.63 8.98 3.40
N ALA A 10 0.37 9.44 2.17
CA ALA A 10 0.54 8.69 0.95
C ALA A 10 1.66 9.34 0.12
N ALA A 11 2.63 8.55 -0.29
CA ALA A 11 3.83 9.03 -0.99
C ALA A 11 3.99 8.33 -2.35
N THR A 12 4.26 9.11 -3.40
CA THR A 12 4.69 8.59 -4.70
C THR A 12 6.18 8.86 -4.87
N PRO A 13 7.05 7.82 -4.77
CA PRO A 13 8.48 7.96 -5.03
C PRO A 13 8.74 8.20 -6.52
N TYR A 14 9.83 8.88 -6.84
CA TYR A 14 10.38 8.83 -8.19
C TYR A 14 11.09 7.48 -8.35
N ILE A 15 10.61 6.65 -9.27
CA ILE A 15 11.17 5.33 -9.48
C ILE A 15 11.91 5.19 -10.80
N THR A 16 12.79 4.20 -10.88
CA THR A 16 13.39 3.71 -12.12
C THR A 16 13.03 2.25 -12.27
N VAL A 17 12.37 1.89 -13.38
CA VAL A 17 11.91 0.51 -13.61
C VAL A 17 13.07 -0.48 -13.49
N ALA A 18 12.88 -1.51 -12.66
CA ALA A 18 13.83 -2.58 -12.35
C ALA A 18 15.12 -2.16 -11.60
N ASP A 19 15.29 -0.89 -11.24
CA ASP A 19 16.39 -0.45 -10.38
C ASP A 19 15.96 -0.43 -8.90
N CYS A 20 15.89 -1.63 -8.29
CA CYS A 20 15.45 -1.77 -6.91
C CYS A 20 16.27 -0.94 -5.92
N ASN A 21 17.58 -0.81 -6.15
CA ASN A 21 18.45 -0.08 -5.24
C ASN A 21 18.19 1.44 -5.27
N ALA A 22 18.05 2.02 -6.45
CA ALA A 22 17.70 3.44 -6.59
C ALA A 22 16.32 3.71 -5.98
N ASN A 23 15.34 2.85 -6.28
CA ASN A 23 13.97 2.96 -5.75
C ASN A 23 13.95 2.83 -4.22
N GLY A 24 14.71 1.88 -3.66
CA GLY A 24 14.84 1.71 -2.22
C GLY A 24 15.45 2.93 -1.51
N ASN A 25 16.47 3.55 -2.09
CA ASN A 25 17.06 4.77 -1.55
C ASN A 25 16.06 5.93 -1.54
N GLU A 26 15.25 6.06 -2.59
CA GLU A 26 14.21 7.10 -2.64
C GLU A 26 13.10 6.84 -1.62
N ILE A 27 12.67 5.57 -1.44
CA ILE A 27 11.69 5.19 -0.41
C ILE A 27 12.23 5.51 0.98
N ILE A 28 13.48 5.16 1.30
CA ILE A 28 14.13 5.48 2.59
C ILE A 28 14.15 6.99 2.81
N ARG A 29 14.55 7.77 1.81
CA ARG A 29 14.56 9.24 1.88
C ARG A 29 13.19 9.80 2.23
N LEU A 30 12.12 9.30 1.57
CA LEU A 30 10.74 9.74 1.80
C LEU A 30 10.23 9.31 3.19
N ILE A 31 10.60 8.11 3.68
CA ILE A 31 10.25 7.67 5.04
C ILE A 31 10.82 8.64 6.08
N HIS A 32 12.11 8.99 5.99
CA HIS A 32 12.71 9.95 6.91
C HIS A 32 12.18 11.39 6.74
N GLU A 33 11.72 11.76 5.55
CA GLU A 33 11.02 13.04 5.35
C GLU A 33 9.67 13.04 6.07
N MET A 34 8.88 11.96 5.94
CA MET A 34 7.60 11.80 6.62
C MET A 34 7.74 11.66 8.14
N GLU A 35 8.83 11.05 8.62
CA GLU A 35 9.14 10.95 10.04
C GLU A 35 9.32 12.34 10.69
N LYS A 36 10.05 13.25 10.03
CA LYS A 36 10.23 14.64 10.50
C LYS A 36 8.90 15.38 10.66
N GLU A 37 7.93 14.97 9.88
CA GLU A 37 6.55 15.47 9.94
C GLU A 37 5.67 14.71 10.94
N HIS A 38 6.26 13.79 11.72
CA HIS A 38 5.58 12.97 12.74
C HIS A 38 4.46 12.10 12.18
N VAL A 39 4.61 11.60 10.96
CA VAL A 39 3.67 10.66 10.34
C VAL A 39 3.78 9.30 11.02
N LYS A 40 2.63 8.67 11.31
CA LYS A 40 2.53 7.38 11.99
C LYS A 40 2.08 6.24 11.08
N VAL A 41 1.45 6.54 9.96
CA VAL A 41 1.12 5.56 8.92
C VAL A 41 1.55 6.12 7.57
N MET A 42 2.46 5.40 6.91
CA MET A 42 3.08 5.79 5.66
C MET A 42 2.74 4.76 4.58
N THR A 43 2.20 5.20 3.47
CA THR A 43 1.76 4.30 2.39
C THR A 43 2.49 4.66 1.09
N PHE A 44 3.13 3.65 0.50
CA PHE A 44 3.78 3.72 -0.80
C PHE A 44 2.99 2.95 -1.86
N PRO A 45 3.24 3.17 -3.16
CA PRO A 45 2.53 2.50 -4.24
C PRO A 45 2.80 0.99 -4.33
N GLU A 46 1.92 0.33 -5.06
CA GLU A 46 2.05 -1.05 -5.50
C GLU A 46 3.37 -1.28 -6.24
N LEU A 47 4.12 -2.35 -5.89
CA LEU A 47 5.38 -2.77 -6.52
C LEU A 47 6.44 -1.65 -6.65
N CYS A 48 6.40 -0.63 -5.79
CA CYS A 48 7.26 0.55 -5.91
C CYS A 48 8.76 0.26 -5.74
N ILE A 49 9.15 -0.88 -5.17
CA ILE A 49 10.57 -1.29 -5.11
C ILE A 49 11.11 -1.65 -6.50
N THR A 50 10.31 -2.31 -7.33
CA THR A 50 10.72 -2.72 -8.68
C THR A 50 10.27 -1.76 -9.76
N GLY A 51 9.21 -1.01 -9.52
CA GLY A 51 8.29 -0.47 -10.51
C GLY A 51 7.24 -1.51 -10.91
N TYR A 52 6.04 -1.04 -11.16
CA TYR A 52 4.92 -1.88 -11.61
C TYR A 52 5.13 -2.42 -13.03
N THR A 53 5.77 -1.62 -13.89
CA THR A 53 5.89 -1.88 -15.34
C THR A 53 7.10 -2.73 -15.72
N CYS A 54 7.59 -3.59 -14.83
CA CYS A 54 8.71 -4.51 -15.08
C CYS A 54 8.38 -5.63 -16.07
N GLN A 55 7.11 -5.90 -16.38
CA GLN A 55 6.68 -6.92 -17.34
C GLN A 55 7.35 -8.29 -17.09
N ASP A 56 7.84 -8.98 -18.12
CA ASP A 56 8.49 -10.30 -18.01
C ASP A 56 9.79 -10.30 -17.18
N LEU A 57 10.31 -9.15 -16.76
CA LEU A 57 11.41 -9.11 -15.80
C LEU A 57 11.02 -9.72 -14.45
N PHE A 58 9.72 -9.73 -14.07
CA PHE A 58 9.24 -10.45 -12.91
C PHE A 58 9.48 -11.97 -12.95
N LEU A 59 9.77 -12.55 -14.11
CA LEU A 59 10.17 -13.95 -14.24
C LEU A 59 11.66 -14.18 -13.95
N GLN A 60 12.45 -13.11 -13.83
CA GLN A 60 13.88 -13.17 -13.59
C GLN A 60 14.20 -13.20 -12.09
N ARG A 61 14.90 -14.26 -11.68
CA ARG A 61 15.33 -14.44 -10.29
C ARG A 61 16.11 -13.21 -9.77
N ARG A 62 17.00 -12.64 -10.59
CA ARG A 62 17.83 -11.50 -10.21
C ARG A 62 17.00 -10.29 -9.78
N LEU A 63 15.91 -9.95 -10.48
CA LEU A 63 15.03 -8.86 -10.09
C LEU A 63 14.38 -9.13 -8.74
N LEU A 64 13.87 -10.36 -8.55
CA LEU A 64 13.16 -10.73 -7.33
C LEU A 64 14.10 -10.79 -6.11
N ASP A 65 15.31 -11.31 -6.29
CA ASP A 65 16.32 -11.33 -5.23
C ASP A 65 16.73 -9.89 -4.86
N SER A 66 16.98 -9.02 -5.85
CA SER A 66 17.30 -7.60 -5.64
C SER A 66 16.14 -6.85 -4.95
N ALA A 67 14.89 -7.12 -5.32
CA ALA A 67 13.73 -6.51 -4.68
C ALA A 67 13.64 -6.89 -3.19
N TRP A 68 13.88 -8.15 -2.89
CA TRP A 68 13.86 -8.65 -1.52
C TRP A 68 15.01 -8.07 -0.67
N GLU A 69 16.24 -8.09 -1.20
CA GLU A 69 17.41 -7.47 -0.55
C GLU A 69 17.17 -5.98 -0.27
N THR A 70 16.52 -5.28 -1.23
CA THR A 70 16.15 -3.87 -1.06
C THR A 70 15.11 -3.66 0.02
N LEU A 71 14.10 -4.55 0.13
CA LEU A 71 13.12 -4.49 1.22
C LEU A 71 13.80 -4.64 2.58
N LEU A 72 14.71 -5.61 2.72
CA LEU A 72 15.49 -5.81 3.96
C LEU A 72 16.36 -4.58 4.28
N LYS A 73 16.95 -3.95 3.26
CA LYS A 73 17.69 -2.71 3.42
C LYS A 73 16.79 -1.57 3.93
N ILE A 74 15.62 -1.36 3.30
CA ILE A 74 14.64 -0.35 3.76
C ILE A 74 14.29 -0.61 5.21
N THR A 75 13.92 -1.84 5.56
CA THR A 75 13.55 -2.24 6.92
C THR A 75 14.66 -1.89 7.93
N LYS A 76 15.92 -2.19 7.59
CA LYS A 76 17.06 -1.95 8.47
C LYS A 76 17.41 -0.46 8.60
N GLU A 77 17.40 0.29 7.49
CA GLU A 77 17.78 1.70 7.47
C GLU A 77 16.69 2.63 8.03
N THR A 78 15.50 2.09 8.29
CA THR A 78 14.38 2.81 8.94
C THR A 78 14.00 2.21 10.30
N ALA A 79 14.94 1.54 10.95
CA ALA A 79 14.71 0.86 12.24
C ALA A 79 14.41 1.83 13.40
N ASP A 80 14.83 3.07 13.29
CA ASP A 80 14.57 4.16 14.24
C ASP A 80 13.21 4.84 14.03
N VAL A 81 12.53 4.57 12.92
CA VAL A 81 11.25 5.19 12.57
C VAL A 81 10.10 4.50 13.30
N ASP A 82 9.43 5.27 14.16
CA ASP A 82 8.24 4.83 14.90
C ASP A 82 6.97 5.11 14.08
N ALA A 83 6.79 4.33 13.00
CA ALA A 83 5.63 4.40 12.11
C ALA A 83 5.31 3.03 11.52
N LEU A 84 4.06 2.83 11.14
CA LEU A 84 3.62 1.70 10.33
C LEU A 84 3.83 2.07 8.85
N VAL A 85 4.71 1.35 8.15
CA VAL A 85 5.10 1.66 6.77
C VAL A 85 4.67 0.53 5.84
N PHE A 86 3.90 0.86 4.80
CA PHE A 86 3.43 -0.09 3.78
C PHE A 86 4.19 0.14 2.47
N VAL A 87 4.88 -0.90 1.98
CA VAL A 87 5.73 -0.83 0.78
C VAL A 87 5.38 -1.95 -0.19
N GLY A 88 5.13 -1.62 -1.46
CA GLY A 88 4.81 -2.59 -2.51
C GLY A 88 6.06 -3.34 -3.01
N VAL A 89 6.02 -4.69 -2.99
CA VAL A 89 7.13 -5.57 -3.38
C VAL A 89 6.65 -6.88 -3.98
N PRO A 90 7.34 -7.47 -4.98
CA PRO A 90 7.08 -8.85 -5.40
C PRO A 90 7.68 -9.84 -4.37
N PHE A 91 6.90 -10.86 -3.99
CA PHE A 91 7.32 -11.86 -3.02
C PHE A 91 7.11 -13.28 -3.54
N ARG A 92 8.15 -14.13 -3.47
CA ARG A 92 8.07 -15.56 -3.82
C ARG A 92 7.74 -16.40 -2.60
N ASN A 93 6.71 -17.23 -2.71
CA ASN A 93 6.35 -18.20 -1.69
C ASN A 93 5.83 -19.48 -2.34
N HIS A 94 6.31 -20.65 -1.90
CA HIS A 94 5.91 -21.97 -2.39
C HIS A 94 5.85 -22.10 -3.92
N GLY A 95 6.86 -21.55 -4.62
CA GLY A 95 6.96 -21.61 -6.09
C GLY A 95 6.01 -20.67 -6.85
N LYS A 96 5.26 -19.83 -6.14
CA LYS A 96 4.41 -18.78 -6.70
C LYS A 96 5.02 -17.40 -6.46
N LEU A 97 4.68 -16.45 -7.31
CA LEU A 97 5.02 -15.04 -7.13
C LEU A 97 3.76 -14.27 -6.74
N TYR A 98 3.85 -13.42 -5.75
CA TYR A 98 2.77 -12.58 -5.25
C TYR A 98 3.15 -11.11 -5.32
N ASN A 99 2.17 -10.28 -5.63
CA ASN A 99 2.23 -8.83 -5.49
C ASN A 99 1.81 -8.51 -4.04
N VAL A 100 2.69 -7.90 -3.26
CA VAL A 100 2.56 -7.86 -1.80
C VAL A 100 2.73 -6.44 -1.26
N ALA A 101 1.92 -6.07 -0.31
CA ALA A 101 2.21 -4.99 0.61
C ALA A 101 3.02 -5.54 1.80
N ALA A 102 4.30 -5.22 1.85
CA ALA A 102 5.12 -5.49 3.02
C ALA A 102 4.87 -4.41 4.07
N VAL A 103 4.67 -4.82 5.31
CA VAL A 103 4.36 -3.94 6.44
C VAL A 103 5.53 -3.91 7.39
N LEU A 104 6.11 -2.72 7.56
CA LEU A 104 7.32 -2.49 8.33
C LEU A 104 7.02 -1.67 9.58
N ASN A 105 7.69 -1.99 10.66
CA ASN A 105 7.70 -1.18 11.88
C ASN A 105 9.01 -1.41 12.66
N ARG A 106 9.67 -0.33 13.05
CA ARG A 106 10.87 -0.34 13.93
C ARG A 106 11.92 -1.40 13.54
N GLY A 107 12.26 -1.48 12.24
CA GLY A 107 13.29 -2.41 11.74
C GLY A 107 12.82 -3.85 11.56
N GLU A 108 11.53 -4.11 11.60
CA GLU A 108 10.95 -5.44 11.41
C GLU A 108 9.91 -5.44 10.28
N ILE A 109 9.85 -6.56 9.56
CA ILE A 109 8.71 -6.88 8.70
C ILE A 109 7.68 -7.58 9.58
N ILE A 110 6.55 -6.93 9.83
CA ILE A 110 5.51 -7.43 10.74
C ILE A 110 4.33 -8.10 10.03
N GLY A 111 4.29 -8.02 8.70
CA GLY A 111 3.28 -8.69 7.89
C GLY A 111 3.53 -8.55 6.40
N LEU A 112 2.99 -9.49 5.64
CA LEU A 112 2.99 -9.51 4.18
C LEU A 112 1.55 -9.74 3.69
N VAL A 113 0.96 -8.73 3.06
CA VAL A 113 -0.42 -8.78 2.56
C VAL A 113 -0.40 -8.95 1.04
N PRO A 114 -0.70 -10.15 0.50
CA PRO A 114 -0.74 -10.36 -0.95
C PRO A 114 -2.02 -9.78 -1.56
N LYS A 115 -1.91 -9.28 -2.78
CA LYS A 115 -3.05 -8.81 -3.58
C LYS A 115 -4.07 -9.92 -3.80
N THR A 116 -5.33 -9.62 -3.52
CA THR A 116 -6.42 -10.59 -3.64
C THR A 116 -6.88 -10.74 -5.09
N TYR A 117 -7.19 -9.64 -5.75
CA TYR A 117 -7.72 -9.61 -7.11
C TYR A 117 -6.69 -9.08 -8.10
N LEU A 118 -6.43 -9.88 -9.14
CA LEU A 118 -5.42 -9.57 -10.17
C LEU A 118 -6.12 -9.13 -11.44
N PRO A 119 -5.97 -7.87 -11.89
CA PRO A 119 -6.53 -7.42 -13.15
C PRO A 119 -5.85 -8.15 -14.31
N ASN A 120 -6.65 -8.65 -15.24
CA ASN A 120 -6.19 -9.36 -16.44
C ASN A 120 -7.10 -9.04 -17.63
N TYR A 121 -7.29 -7.75 -17.87
CA TYR A 121 -8.14 -7.20 -18.93
C TYR A 121 -7.53 -5.90 -19.45
N GLY A 122 -7.87 -5.53 -20.70
CA GLY A 122 -7.32 -4.35 -21.34
C GLY A 122 -5.79 -4.36 -21.36
N GLU A 123 -5.21 -3.35 -20.76
CA GLU A 123 -3.76 -3.14 -20.63
C GLU A 123 -3.10 -3.86 -19.45
N PHE A 124 -3.86 -4.59 -18.62
CA PHE A 124 -3.35 -5.28 -17.44
C PHE A 124 -3.10 -6.76 -17.68
N TYR A 125 -1.94 -7.26 -17.24
CA TYR A 125 -1.46 -8.63 -17.44
C TYR A 125 -1.00 -9.31 -16.15
N GLU A 126 -1.54 -8.94 -15.01
CA GLU A 126 -1.00 -9.39 -13.72
C GLU A 126 -1.04 -10.91 -13.52
N GLN A 127 -2.08 -11.59 -14.03
CA GLN A 127 -2.18 -13.06 -13.94
C GLN A 127 -1.08 -13.80 -14.74
N ARG A 128 -0.37 -13.11 -15.63
CA ARG A 128 0.82 -13.66 -16.30
C ARG A 128 1.96 -13.88 -15.33
N HIS A 129 2.08 -13.05 -14.29
CA HIS A 129 3.23 -13.02 -13.41
C HIS A 129 2.89 -13.42 -11.98
N PHE A 130 1.73 -13.02 -11.48
CA PHE A 130 1.35 -13.12 -10.08
C PHE A 130 0.23 -14.12 -9.82
N ALA A 131 0.29 -14.74 -8.63
CA ALA A 131 -0.79 -15.53 -8.06
C ALA A 131 -1.68 -14.68 -7.16
N SER A 132 -2.97 -14.98 -7.14
CA SER A 132 -3.91 -14.37 -6.19
C SER A 132 -3.57 -14.74 -4.75
N GLY A 133 -3.69 -13.76 -3.86
CA GLY A 133 -3.60 -13.96 -2.41
C GLY A 133 -4.86 -14.52 -1.77
N LEU A 134 -5.93 -14.70 -2.53
CA LEU A 134 -7.22 -15.17 -1.99
C LEU A 134 -7.07 -16.47 -1.20
N GLY A 135 -7.48 -16.44 0.06
CA GLY A 135 -7.39 -17.59 0.97
C GLY A 135 -5.99 -17.88 1.51
N CYS A 136 -4.99 -17.05 1.21
CA CYS A 136 -3.69 -17.15 1.88
C CYS A 136 -3.81 -16.71 3.34
N LEU A 137 -3.40 -17.57 4.25
CA LEU A 137 -3.24 -17.27 5.67
C LEU A 137 -2.25 -18.28 6.27
N GLU A 138 -1.01 -17.87 6.37
CA GLU A 138 0.08 -18.68 6.90
C GLU A 138 1.17 -17.82 7.53
N TYR A 139 2.18 -18.47 8.09
CA TYR A 139 3.39 -17.78 8.54
C TYR A 139 4.56 -18.17 7.64
N VAL A 140 5.33 -17.18 7.24
CA VAL A 140 6.60 -17.37 6.52
C VAL A 140 7.77 -17.04 7.44
N ASP A 141 8.90 -17.72 7.25
CA ASP A 141 10.13 -17.40 7.97
C ASP A 141 10.89 -16.31 7.24
N ILE A 142 11.17 -15.22 7.94
CA ILE A 142 12.00 -14.11 7.44
C ILE A 142 13.10 -13.87 8.47
N GLU A 143 14.35 -14.20 8.12
CA GLU A 143 15.52 -14.04 8.98
C GLU A 143 15.33 -14.67 10.39
N GLY A 144 14.67 -15.84 10.45
CA GLY A 144 14.39 -16.56 11.69
C GLY A 144 13.17 -16.06 12.48
N LYS A 145 12.41 -15.13 11.94
CA LYS A 145 11.16 -14.63 12.52
C LYS A 145 9.96 -15.14 11.75
N ARG A 146 8.91 -15.53 12.47
CA ARG A 146 7.62 -15.92 11.89
C ARG A 146 6.79 -14.69 11.58
N VAL A 147 6.63 -14.39 10.29
CA VAL A 147 5.87 -13.24 9.80
C VAL A 147 4.55 -13.73 9.17
N PRO A 148 3.39 -13.14 9.52
CA PRO A 148 2.12 -13.51 8.91
C PRO A 148 2.11 -13.10 7.41
N PHE A 149 1.62 -14.03 6.57
CA PHE A 149 1.39 -13.84 5.15
C PHE A 149 -0.07 -14.19 4.84
N GLY A 150 -0.85 -13.21 4.43
CA GLY A 150 -2.28 -13.42 4.14
C GLY A 150 -3.04 -12.15 3.86
N THR A 151 -4.27 -12.29 3.37
CA THR A 151 -5.17 -11.17 3.07
C THR A 151 -5.93 -10.68 4.31
N ASP A 152 -6.14 -11.55 5.32
CA ASP A 152 -6.99 -11.28 6.48
C ASP A 152 -6.13 -10.90 7.71
N ILE A 153 -5.27 -9.88 7.53
CA ILE A 153 -4.36 -9.40 8.58
C ILE A 153 -4.77 -8.00 9.00
N LEU A 154 -4.93 -7.79 10.31
CA LEU A 154 -5.12 -6.49 10.94
C LEU A 154 -3.88 -6.10 11.73
N PHE A 155 -3.49 -4.83 11.65
CA PHE A 155 -2.36 -4.26 12.37
C PHE A 155 -2.90 -3.34 13.48
N ILE A 156 -2.76 -3.78 14.73
CA ILE A 156 -3.28 -3.08 15.90
C ILE A 156 -2.13 -2.33 16.57
N CYS A 157 -2.32 -1.04 16.85
CA CYS A 157 -1.36 -0.25 17.59
C CYS A 157 -1.38 -0.65 19.06
N GLU A 158 -0.23 -1.09 19.62
CA GLU A 158 -0.15 -1.52 21.01
C GLU A 158 -0.42 -0.38 22.01
N GLU A 159 0.01 0.85 21.67
CA GLU A 159 -0.16 2.05 22.53
C GLU A 159 -1.56 2.66 22.42
N GLU A 160 -2.25 2.45 21.31
CA GLU A 160 -3.58 2.98 20.98
C GLU A 160 -4.41 1.86 20.30
N PRO A 161 -4.92 0.90 21.07
CA PRO A 161 -5.58 -0.30 20.50
C PRO A 161 -6.83 0.00 19.65
N GLU A 162 -7.37 1.19 19.76
CA GLU A 162 -8.44 1.67 18.88
C GLU A 162 -7.97 1.94 17.45
N LEU A 163 -6.66 2.15 17.21
CA LEU A 163 -6.12 2.28 15.88
C LEU A 163 -5.84 0.90 15.29
N VAL A 164 -6.66 0.51 14.33
CA VAL A 164 -6.59 -0.77 13.63
C VAL A 164 -6.45 -0.51 12.13
N ALA A 165 -5.29 -0.82 11.58
CA ALA A 165 -5.00 -0.65 10.16
C ALA A 165 -5.10 -1.97 9.39
N ALA A 166 -5.50 -1.90 8.12
CA ALA A 166 -5.44 -3.01 7.18
C ALA A 166 -5.02 -2.53 5.80
N ALA A 167 -4.49 -3.44 4.97
CA ALA A 167 -4.05 -3.14 3.62
C ALA A 167 -4.85 -3.89 2.56
N GLU A 168 -5.05 -3.23 1.43
CA GLU A 168 -5.48 -3.84 0.18
C GLU A 168 -4.68 -3.24 -0.99
N ILE A 169 -4.69 -3.88 -2.16
CA ILE A 169 -3.80 -3.49 -3.26
C ILE A 169 -4.61 -3.23 -4.53
N CYS A 170 -4.61 -1.98 -4.98
CA CYS A 170 -5.08 -1.51 -6.28
C CYS A 170 -6.44 -2.09 -6.69
N GLU A 171 -6.48 -3.15 -7.53
CA GLU A 171 -7.69 -3.79 -8.04
C GLU A 171 -8.64 -4.24 -6.93
N ASP A 172 -8.10 -4.52 -5.75
CA ASP A 172 -8.91 -4.92 -4.59
C ASP A 172 -10.01 -3.90 -4.26
N LEU A 173 -9.77 -2.60 -4.52
CA LEU A 173 -10.78 -1.54 -4.35
C LEU A 173 -11.86 -1.54 -5.46
N TRP A 174 -11.52 -2.00 -6.68
CA TRP A 174 -12.37 -1.86 -7.86
C TRP A 174 -13.42 -2.98 -8.00
N VAL A 175 -13.26 -4.06 -7.25
CA VAL A 175 -14.18 -5.21 -7.27
C VAL A 175 -15.47 -4.93 -6.49
N THR A 176 -16.49 -5.75 -6.71
CA THR A 176 -17.78 -5.60 -6.04
C THR A 176 -17.74 -5.87 -4.54
N LEU A 177 -16.79 -6.68 -4.09
CA LEU A 177 -16.53 -6.98 -2.67
C LEU A 177 -15.05 -6.77 -2.35
N PRO A 178 -14.62 -5.53 -2.09
CA PRO A 178 -13.26 -5.22 -1.67
C PRO A 178 -12.88 -5.92 -0.35
N PRO A 179 -11.62 -6.38 -0.19
CA PRO A 179 -11.15 -6.94 1.10
C PRO A 179 -11.35 -6.00 2.28
N SER A 180 -11.24 -4.69 2.06
CA SER A 180 -11.47 -3.67 3.09
C SER A 180 -12.87 -3.74 3.73
N VAL A 181 -13.88 -4.33 3.06
CA VAL A 181 -15.20 -4.55 3.66
C VAL A 181 -15.09 -5.54 4.83
N LEU A 182 -14.40 -6.65 4.62
CA LEU A 182 -14.18 -7.66 5.66
C LEU A 182 -13.25 -7.14 6.76
N HIS A 183 -12.23 -6.37 6.39
CA HIS A 183 -11.32 -5.72 7.34
C HIS A 183 -12.08 -4.76 8.27
N ALA A 184 -12.97 -3.92 7.71
CA ALA A 184 -13.76 -2.99 8.51
C ALA A 184 -14.76 -3.73 9.43
N GLN A 185 -15.40 -4.81 8.94
CA GLN A 185 -16.24 -5.68 9.78
C GLN A 185 -15.47 -6.34 10.92
N ALA A 186 -14.17 -6.62 10.71
CA ALA A 186 -13.27 -7.16 11.73
C ALA A 186 -12.68 -6.09 12.67
N GLY A 187 -13.02 -4.81 12.47
CA GLY A 187 -12.63 -3.70 13.34
C GLY A 187 -11.58 -2.74 12.77
N ALA A 188 -11.14 -2.90 11.52
CA ALA A 188 -10.25 -1.93 10.90
C ALA A 188 -10.94 -0.58 10.71
N ASN A 189 -10.29 0.50 11.14
CA ASN A 189 -10.76 1.88 10.99
C ASN A 189 -9.80 2.75 10.17
N LEU A 190 -8.70 2.17 9.70
CA LEU A 190 -7.79 2.78 8.74
C LEU A 190 -7.44 1.75 7.66
N ILE A 191 -7.82 2.03 6.44
CA ILE A 191 -7.47 1.21 5.28
C ILE A 191 -6.37 1.91 4.48
N VAL A 192 -5.34 1.17 4.09
CA VAL A 192 -4.34 1.65 3.14
C VAL A 192 -4.45 0.87 1.83
N ASN A 193 -4.35 1.56 0.72
CA ASN A 193 -4.37 0.97 -0.62
C ASN A 193 -3.11 1.38 -1.38
N LEU A 194 -2.31 0.36 -1.71
CA LEU A 194 -1.12 0.50 -2.54
C LEU A 194 -1.54 0.31 -3.99
N SER A 195 -1.44 1.33 -4.81
CA SER A 195 -1.95 1.29 -6.18
C SER A 195 -0.89 1.58 -7.24
N ALA A 196 -1.12 0.98 -8.41
CA ALA A 196 -0.57 1.37 -9.71
C ALA A 196 -1.75 1.49 -10.70
N SER A 197 -2.61 2.45 -10.44
CA SER A 197 -3.79 2.72 -11.26
C SER A 197 -3.45 3.73 -12.35
N ASN A 198 -3.64 3.30 -13.60
CA ASN A 198 -3.32 4.11 -14.77
C ASN A 198 -4.25 5.30 -14.97
N GLU A 199 -3.80 6.26 -15.77
CA GLU A 199 -4.59 7.41 -16.17
C GLU A 199 -5.33 7.13 -17.49
N MET A 200 -6.63 7.44 -17.48
CA MET A 200 -7.52 7.48 -18.64
C MET A 200 -8.41 8.70 -18.49
N VAL A 201 -9.00 9.16 -19.60
CA VAL A 201 -9.92 10.31 -19.58
C VAL A 201 -11.10 10.02 -18.63
N GLY A 202 -11.24 10.85 -17.59
CA GLY A 202 -12.32 10.75 -16.60
C GLY A 202 -12.07 9.72 -15.48
N LYS A 203 -10.98 8.94 -15.53
CA LYS A 203 -10.69 7.94 -14.50
C LYS A 203 -10.27 8.57 -13.17
N ASP A 204 -9.67 9.74 -13.20
CA ASP A 204 -9.29 10.52 -12.02
C ASP A 204 -10.50 10.84 -11.12
N SER A 205 -11.58 11.34 -11.73
CA SER A 205 -12.82 11.62 -11.02
C SER A 205 -13.45 10.35 -10.46
N TYR A 206 -13.54 9.31 -11.28
CA TYR A 206 -14.09 8.02 -10.86
C TYR A 206 -13.28 7.40 -9.71
N ARG A 207 -11.95 7.44 -9.78
CA ARG A 207 -11.06 6.98 -8.70
C ARG A 207 -11.30 7.76 -7.40
N ARG A 208 -11.45 9.07 -7.52
CA ARG A 208 -11.73 9.96 -6.39
C ARG A 208 -13.07 9.61 -5.72
N ASP A 209 -14.10 9.40 -6.52
CA ASP A 209 -15.44 9.01 -6.03
C ASP A 209 -15.39 7.62 -5.37
N LEU A 210 -14.62 6.69 -5.94
CA LEU A 210 -14.48 5.34 -5.41
C LEU A 210 -13.76 5.35 -4.04
N VAL A 211 -12.65 6.07 -3.90
CA VAL A 211 -11.91 6.21 -2.63
C VAL A 211 -12.78 6.90 -1.57
N SER A 212 -13.42 8.00 -1.91
CA SER A 212 -14.35 8.72 -1.04
C SER A 212 -15.54 7.84 -0.63
N GLY A 213 -16.18 7.19 -1.59
CA GLY A 213 -17.33 6.32 -1.35
C GLY A 213 -16.99 5.10 -0.49
N GLN A 214 -15.80 4.51 -0.67
CA GLN A 214 -15.34 3.39 0.16
C GLN A 214 -15.11 3.83 1.59
N SER A 215 -14.42 4.95 1.80
CA SER A 215 -14.21 5.54 3.12
C SER A 215 -15.54 5.85 3.83
N ALA A 216 -16.54 6.38 3.12
CA ALA A 216 -17.88 6.64 3.65
C ALA A 216 -18.61 5.37 4.06
N ARG A 217 -18.61 4.37 3.17
CA ARG A 217 -19.32 3.10 3.40
C ARG A 217 -18.76 2.33 4.59
N LEU A 218 -17.43 2.36 4.77
CA LEU A 218 -16.74 1.65 5.84
C LEU A 218 -16.61 2.46 7.13
N VAL A 219 -16.98 3.74 7.12
CA VAL A 219 -16.80 4.68 8.24
C VAL A 219 -15.35 4.65 8.72
N CYS A 220 -14.40 4.85 7.82
CA CYS A 220 -12.97 4.71 8.10
C CYS A 220 -12.13 5.80 7.45
N GLY A 221 -10.89 5.93 7.91
CA GLY A 221 -9.83 6.57 7.15
C GLY A 221 -9.39 5.69 5.99
N TYR A 222 -9.14 6.28 4.83
CA TYR A 222 -8.67 5.57 3.64
C TYR A 222 -7.49 6.30 3.01
N VAL A 223 -6.33 5.64 2.98
CA VAL A 223 -5.08 6.20 2.44
C VAL A 223 -4.76 5.49 1.13
N TYR A 224 -4.75 6.22 0.04
CA TYR A 224 -4.51 5.71 -1.31
C TYR A 224 -3.20 6.28 -1.86
N ALA A 225 -2.20 5.42 -2.10
CA ALA A 225 -0.93 5.78 -2.71
C ALA A 225 -0.85 5.23 -4.13
N ASN A 226 -0.57 6.08 -5.12
CA ASN A 226 -0.57 5.66 -6.53
C ASN A 226 0.80 5.82 -7.19
N ALA A 227 1.13 4.93 -8.11
CA ALA A 227 2.30 5.02 -8.97
C ALA A 227 2.28 6.31 -9.81
N GLY A 228 3.45 6.85 -10.09
CA GLY A 228 3.60 8.12 -10.81
C GLY A 228 4.74 8.11 -11.81
N GLU A 229 5.49 9.20 -11.82
CA GLU A 229 6.61 9.41 -12.74
C GLU A 229 7.75 8.41 -12.45
N GLY A 230 8.33 7.89 -13.53
CA GLY A 230 9.40 6.88 -13.50
C GLY A 230 8.95 5.51 -14.04
N GLU A 231 7.66 5.20 -14.00
CA GLU A 231 7.10 4.02 -14.63
C GLU A 231 7.20 4.08 -16.16
N SER A 232 7.24 2.91 -16.83
CA SER A 232 7.20 2.84 -18.29
C SER A 232 5.84 3.33 -18.82
N THR A 233 5.86 4.06 -19.92
CA THR A 233 4.65 4.55 -20.61
C THR A 233 4.30 3.74 -21.84
N GLN A 234 4.73 2.48 -21.93
CA GLN A 234 4.48 1.62 -23.08
C GLN A 234 2.98 1.38 -23.27
N ASP A 235 2.30 0.80 -22.27
CA ASP A 235 0.87 0.48 -22.31
C ASP A 235 0.07 1.34 -21.33
N LEU A 236 0.71 1.85 -20.30
CA LEU A 236 0.11 2.52 -19.15
C LEU A 236 0.77 3.88 -18.89
N VAL A 237 -0.02 4.84 -18.41
CA VAL A 237 0.48 6.12 -17.90
C VAL A 237 -0.01 6.27 -16.48
N PHE A 238 0.86 6.68 -15.56
CA PHE A 238 0.53 6.84 -14.15
C PHE A 238 0.59 8.30 -13.73
N GLY A 239 -0.37 8.71 -12.93
CA GLY A 239 -0.55 10.11 -12.54
C GLY A 239 -0.10 10.47 -11.13
N GLY A 240 0.24 9.49 -10.28
CA GLY A 240 0.64 9.78 -8.90
C GLY A 240 -0.46 10.43 -8.05
N GLN A 241 -1.72 10.23 -8.38
CA GLN A 241 -2.85 10.80 -7.65
C GLN A 241 -3.02 10.12 -6.28
N ASN A 242 -2.26 10.58 -5.29
CA ASN A 242 -2.40 10.16 -3.90
C ASN A 242 -3.62 10.81 -3.26
N MET A 243 -4.33 10.09 -2.39
CA MET A 243 -5.51 10.61 -1.70
C MET A 243 -5.57 10.11 -0.26
N ILE A 244 -6.07 10.96 0.62
CA ILE A 244 -6.45 10.59 1.98
C ILE A 244 -7.89 11.01 2.17
N ALA A 245 -8.75 10.04 2.49
CA ALA A 245 -10.17 10.26 2.72
C ALA A 245 -10.58 9.80 4.11
N GLU A 246 -11.64 10.38 4.64
CA GLU A 246 -12.26 9.98 5.90
C GLU A 246 -13.76 10.22 5.81
N ASN A 247 -14.55 9.20 6.14
CA ASN A 247 -16.02 9.28 6.18
C ASN A 247 -16.64 9.95 4.93
N GLY A 248 -16.09 9.66 3.75
CA GLY A 248 -16.58 10.20 2.48
C GLY A 248 -16.02 11.57 2.09
N VAL A 249 -15.16 12.16 2.90
CA VAL A 249 -14.52 13.44 2.60
C VAL A 249 -13.07 13.22 2.19
N ILE A 250 -12.67 13.77 1.06
CA ILE A 250 -11.25 13.83 0.67
C ILE A 250 -10.59 14.92 1.53
N LEU A 251 -9.69 14.50 2.41
CA LEU A 251 -8.95 15.40 3.32
C LEU A 251 -7.70 15.97 2.66
N ALA A 252 -7.03 15.17 1.81
CA ALA A 252 -5.87 15.60 1.04
C ALA A 252 -5.83 14.86 -0.30
N GLU A 253 -5.37 15.54 -1.34
CA GLU A 253 -5.22 14.98 -2.68
C GLU A 253 -3.96 15.53 -3.36
N GLY A 254 -3.16 14.62 -3.94
CA GLY A 254 -1.96 14.95 -4.69
C GLY A 254 -2.30 15.49 -6.08
N LYS A 255 -1.48 16.42 -6.56
CA LYS A 255 -1.61 16.91 -7.92
C LYS A 255 -1.19 15.82 -8.91
N ARG A 256 -2.02 15.53 -9.90
CA ARG A 256 -1.70 14.55 -10.95
C ARG A 256 -0.44 14.94 -11.73
N PHE A 257 0.29 13.93 -12.16
CA PHE A 257 1.58 14.03 -12.88
C PHE A 257 2.66 14.75 -12.06
N HIS A 258 2.58 14.58 -10.73
CA HIS A 258 3.60 15.03 -9.79
C HIS A 258 3.83 13.94 -8.75
N ASN A 259 5.08 13.55 -8.59
CA ASN A 259 5.48 12.72 -7.47
C ASN A 259 5.55 13.56 -6.19
N GLY A 260 5.48 12.91 -5.04
CA GLY A 260 5.55 13.59 -3.76
C GLY A 260 4.65 12.98 -2.70
N ILE A 261 4.46 13.71 -1.63
CA ILE A 261 3.76 13.24 -0.43
C ILE A 261 2.53 14.11 -0.19
N VAL A 262 1.41 13.47 0.16
CA VAL A 262 0.25 14.14 0.75
C VAL A 262 0.09 13.71 2.20
N TYR A 263 -0.34 14.63 3.05
CA TYR A 263 -0.47 14.45 4.49
C TYR A 263 -1.88 14.79 4.94
N SER A 264 -2.41 14.03 5.91
CA SER A 264 -3.59 14.43 6.65
C SER A 264 -3.59 13.81 8.05
N ALA A 265 -4.36 14.40 8.94
CA ALA A 265 -4.74 13.76 10.20
C ALA A 265 -6.06 13.02 9.98
N VAL A 266 -6.10 11.75 10.36
CA VAL A 266 -7.27 10.87 10.27
C VAL A 266 -7.66 10.46 11.69
N SER A 267 -8.96 10.49 12.00
CA SER A 267 -9.48 10.01 13.28
C SER A 267 -9.51 8.48 13.28
N TYR A 268 -9.14 7.88 14.40
CA TYR A 268 -9.33 6.45 14.66
C TYR A 268 -10.43 6.18 15.71
N THR A 269 -11.09 7.24 16.18
CA THR A 269 -12.21 7.14 17.11
C THR A 269 -13.57 7.24 16.42
N HIS A 270 -13.70 6.60 15.23
CA HIS A 270 -14.97 6.54 14.53
C HIS A 270 -15.96 5.74 15.37
N LEU A 271 -16.89 6.44 15.99
CA LEU A 271 -18.02 5.80 16.62
C LEU A 271 -18.90 5.24 15.50
N THR A 272 -19.01 3.92 15.41
CA THR A 272 -20.08 3.31 14.67
C THR A 272 -21.39 3.92 15.15
N LEU A 273 -22.15 4.53 14.24
CA LEU A 273 -23.50 4.96 14.59
C LEU A 273 -24.21 3.73 15.15
N PRO A 274 -24.83 3.81 16.34
CA PRO A 274 -25.59 2.71 16.86
C PRO A 274 -26.68 2.37 15.83
N THR A 275 -26.50 1.27 15.12
CA THR A 275 -27.54 0.67 14.30
C THR A 275 -28.52 0.05 15.27
N ASN A 276 -29.58 0.79 15.57
CA ASN A 276 -30.75 0.25 16.26
C ASN A 276 -31.49 -0.72 15.34
#